data_bf81e0f4ea8a8cc8f427098d4b076f18
#
_entry.id   bf81e0f4ea8a8cc8f427098d4b076f18
#
_cell.length_a   1.000
_cell.length_b   1.000
_cell.length_c   1.000
_cell.angle_alpha   90.00
_cell.angle_beta   90.00
_cell.angle_gamma   90.00
#
_symmetry.space_group_name_H-M   'P 1'
#
loop_
_entity.id
_entity.type
_entity.pdbx_description
1 polymer ?
#
loop_
_entity_poly.entity_id
_entity_poly.type
_entity_poly.pdbx_seq_one_letter_code
_entity_poly.pdbx_strand_id
1 'polypeptide(L)'
;SMGVQSFEASTLTKLGRGHDGDTAVRAFEAARAAGFDNVSMDFIYGVQGQTVEQVRRDAEAAAALGSEHLSAYALTLDAESLAEEVPLARQLARGEVTLPPDDVVVAMQRVVRDVYRQAGLERYEVSNYARPGFHSRHNSAYWTGGDWLALGVGATGSVGQARYANVRSAEKYLVEVEAGKLPEQSRETLSALERFEERVAMGLRLASGLDLEATCAAFGQPFDARRPFVERLVAEGLAVREGRRLRLTDEGLDVHSAISARLM
;
A
#
# COMPACT_ATOMS: atom_id res chain seq x y z
N SER A 1 -7.35 4.56 12.25
CA SER A 1 -6.06 4.76 11.56
C SER A 1 -5.64 6.22 11.64
N MET A 2 -4.36 6.47 11.80
CA MET A 2 -3.80 7.80 12.02
C MET A 2 -2.59 8.02 11.10
N GLY A 3 -2.64 9.07 10.28
CA GLY A 3 -1.54 9.44 9.39
C GLY A 3 -0.43 10.18 10.12
N VAL A 4 0.46 9.46 10.79
CA VAL A 4 1.63 10.02 11.49
C VAL A 4 2.69 10.48 10.50
N GLN A 5 2.95 9.70 9.47
CA GLN A 5 3.89 9.86 8.37
C GLN A 5 5.37 9.77 8.80
N SER A 6 5.78 10.46 9.87
CA SER A 6 7.12 10.41 10.48
C SER A 6 7.07 11.10 11.85
N PHE A 7 8.02 10.83 12.73
CA PHE A 7 8.26 11.62 13.93
C PHE A 7 9.36 12.69 13.71
N GLU A 8 10.10 12.59 12.60
CA GLU A 8 11.19 13.53 12.26
C GLU A 8 10.63 14.82 11.63
N ALA A 9 10.84 15.96 12.28
CA ALA A 9 10.34 17.26 11.83
C ALA A 9 10.74 17.61 10.38
N SER A 10 11.98 17.26 9.98
CA SER A 10 12.47 17.50 8.64
C SER A 10 11.73 16.71 7.56
N THR A 11 11.33 15.47 7.87
CA THR A 11 10.53 14.61 6.99
C THR A 11 9.10 15.13 6.87
N LEU A 12 8.47 15.47 8.00
CA LEU A 12 7.12 16.04 8.04
C LEU A 12 7.02 17.34 7.23
N THR A 13 8.02 18.23 7.37
CA THR A 13 8.09 19.49 6.60
C THR A 13 8.11 19.21 5.09
N LYS A 14 8.95 18.26 4.63
CA LYS A 14 9.04 17.89 3.20
C LYS A 14 7.75 17.25 2.67
N LEU A 15 7.04 16.53 3.52
CA LEU A 15 5.73 15.96 3.21
C LEU A 15 4.59 16.99 3.32
N GLY A 16 4.88 18.26 3.65
CA GLY A 16 3.88 19.32 3.80
C GLY A 16 2.91 19.08 4.96
N ARG A 17 3.35 18.40 6.02
CA ARG A 17 2.51 18.11 7.19
C ARG A 17 2.53 19.26 8.18
N GLY A 18 1.35 19.61 8.73
CA GLY A 18 1.18 20.71 9.69
C GLY A 18 1.32 20.29 11.16
N HIS A 19 1.62 19.02 11.45
CA HIS A 19 1.84 18.49 12.78
C HIS A 19 3.31 18.11 13.00
N ASP A 20 3.70 17.94 14.23
CA ASP A 20 4.98 17.41 14.66
C ASP A 20 4.85 16.00 15.30
N GLY A 21 5.98 15.37 15.57
CA GLY A 21 6.03 14.03 16.17
C GLY A 21 5.33 13.96 17.53
N ASP A 22 5.50 14.99 18.38
CA ASP A 22 4.85 15.04 19.69
C ASP A 22 3.33 15.13 19.58
N THR A 23 2.83 15.84 18.59
CA THR A 23 1.38 15.90 18.29
C THR A 23 0.85 14.54 17.86
N ALA A 24 1.59 13.79 17.06
CA ALA A 24 1.21 12.45 16.67
C ALA A 24 1.15 11.49 17.86
N VAL A 25 2.13 11.56 18.77
CA VAL A 25 2.15 10.76 20.02
C VAL A 25 0.94 11.10 20.89
N ARG A 26 0.71 12.39 21.17
CA ARG A 26 -0.46 12.83 21.97
C ARG A 26 -1.79 12.38 21.35
N ALA A 27 -1.90 12.40 20.01
CA ALA A 27 -3.11 11.95 19.33
C ALA A 27 -3.31 10.43 19.50
N PHE A 28 -2.23 9.63 19.42
CA PHE A 28 -2.29 8.21 19.71
C PHE A 28 -2.72 7.93 21.16
N GLU A 29 -2.11 8.61 22.14
CA GLU A 29 -2.45 8.48 23.54
C GLU A 29 -3.90 8.88 23.82
N ALA A 30 -4.39 9.95 23.19
CA ALA A 30 -5.78 10.38 23.28
C ALA A 30 -6.75 9.32 22.72
N ALA A 31 -6.40 8.67 21.61
CA ALA A 31 -7.19 7.56 21.08
C ALA A 31 -7.25 6.38 22.07
N ARG A 32 -6.12 6.03 22.69
CA ARG A 32 -6.09 5.00 23.76
C ARG A 32 -6.93 5.40 24.97
N ALA A 33 -6.79 6.64 25.44
CA ALA A 33 -7.58 7.16 26.56
C ALA A 33 -9.09 7.20 26.26
N ALA A 34 -9.48 7.36 24.98
CA ALA A 34 -10.86 7.28 24.53
C ALA A 34 -11.41 5.84 24.42
N GLY A 35 -10.58 4.81 24.70
CA GLY A 35 -11.00 3.41 24.72
C GLY A 35 -10.82 2.66 23.40
N PHE A 36 -10.07 3.20 22.41
CA PHE A 36 -9.72 2.45 21.22
C PHE A 36 -8.59 1.47 21.54
N ASP A 37 -8.85 0.18 21.44
CA ASP A 37 -7.92 -0.93 21.65
C ASP A 37 -7.28 -1.46 20.36
N ASN A 38 -7.72 -0.97 19.20
CA ASN A 38 -7.19 -1.28 17.88
C ASN A 38 -6.92 0.01 17.12
N VAL A 39 -5.68 0.45 17.13
CA VAL A 39 -5.23 1.70 16.47
C VAL A 39 -4.16 1.38 15.44
N SER A 40 -4.29 1.92 14.25
CA SER A 40 -3.28 1.86 13.19
C SER A 40 -2.57 3.19 13.04
N MET A 41 -1.27 3.16 12.77
CA MET A 41 -0.48 4.33 12.40
C MET A 41 0.17 4.13 11.04
N ASP A 42 0.13 5.18 10.21
CA ASP A 42 0.67 5.15 8.85
C ASP A 42 1.93 6.01 8.77
N PHE A 43 3.00 5.45 8.15
CA PHE A 43 4.31 6.07 7.98
C PHE A 43 4.71 6.13 6.52
N ILE A 44 5.51 7.14 6.16
CA ILE A 44 6.09 7.31 4.83
C ILE A 44 7.60 7.41 4.96
N TYR A 45 8.32 6.60 4.19
CA TYR A 45 9.77 6.66 4.07
C TYR A 45 10.20 6.85 2.59
N GLY A 46 11.50 7.06 2.35
CA GLY A 46 11.99 7.35 1.01
C GLY A 46 11.81 8.81 0.59
N VAL A 47 11.72 9.71 1.54
CA VAL A 47 11.65 11.15 1.30
C VAL A 47 13.05 11.69 0.99
N GLN A 48 13.15 12.73 0.15
CA GLN A 48 14.42 13.37 -0.20
C GLN A 48 15.31 13.64 1.02
N GLY A 49 16.55 13.13 0.95
CA GLY A 49 17.55 13.33 2.00
C GLY A 49 17.25 12.63 3.33
N GLN A 50 16.22 11.77 3.37
CA GLN A 50 16.00 10.90 4.52
C GLN A 50 17.05 9.78 4.55
N THR A 51 17.59 9.50 5.73
CA THR A 51 18.59 8.44 5.91
C THR A 51 17.93 7.15 6.44
N VAL A 52 18.59 6.01 6.21
CA VAL A 52 18.17 4.71 6.76
C VAL A 52 18.06 4.77 8.29
N GLU A 53 18.94 5.50 8.95
CA GLU A 53 18.93 5.64 10.41
C GLU A 53 17.75 6.49 10.91
N GLN A 54 17.32 7.50 10.18
CA GLN A 54 16.08 8.25 10.49
C GLN A 54 14.85 7.35 10.39
N VAL A 55 14.78 6.53 9.33
CA VAL A 55 13.69 5.54 9.17
C VAL A 55 13.69 4.50 10.29
N ARG A 56 14.88 4.07 10.74
CA ARG A 56 15.00 3.19 11.90
C ARG A 56 14.42 3.81 13.16
N ARG A 57 14.79 5.07 13.48
CA ARG A 57 14.24 5.78 14.64
C ARG A 57 12.73 5.94 14.57
N ASP A 58 12.20 6.30 13.40
CA ASP A 58 10.74 6.38 13.19
C ASP A 58 10.07 5.02 13.45
N ALA A 59 10.63 3.94 12.92
CA ALA A 59 10.07 2.60 13.10
C ALA A 59 10.14 2.13 14.56
N GLU A 60 11.24 2.39 15.26
CA GLU A 60 11.41 2.05 16.69
C GLU A 60 10.43 2.85 17.57
N ALA A 61 10.29 4.15 17.31
CA ALA A 61 9.33 4.99 18.02
C ALA A 61 7.87 4.52 17.78
N ALA A 62 7.52 4.18 16.54
CA ALA A 62 6.21 3.62 16.20
C ALA A 62 5.93 2.30 16.94
N ALA A 63 6.90 1.40 16.93
CA ALA A 63 6.80 0.10 17.60
C ALA A 63 6.66 0.24 19.13
N ALA A 64 7.39 1.21 19.73
CA ALA A 64 7.36 1.47 21.16
C ALA A 64 6.00 1.98 21.66
N LEU A 65 5.19 2.65 20.82
CA LEU A 65 3.84 3.07 21.15
C LEU A 65 2.85 1.91 21.32
N GLY A 66 3.21 0.69 20.85
CA GLY A 66 2.42 -0.51 21.06
C GLY A 66 1.14 -0.58 20.22
N SER A 67 1.13 0.00 19.03
CA SER A 67 0.05 -0.13 18.05
C SER A 67 -0.15 -1.58 17.61
N GLU A 68 -1.39 -1.95 17.30
CA GLU A 68 -1.76 -3.28 16.79
C GLU A 68 -1.45 -3.43 15.30
N HIS A 69 -1.39 -2.30 14.58
CA HIS A 69 -1.19 -2.26 13.14
C HIS A 69 -0.32 -1.06 12.75
N LEU A 70 0.66 -1.28 11.89
CA LEU A 70 1.53 -0.23 11.33
C LEU A 70 1.58 -0.37 9.82
N SER A 71 1.35 0.73 9.13
CA SER A 71 1.57 0.84 7.69
C SER A 71 2.86 1.62 7.44
N ALA A 72 3.69 1.15 6.52
CA ALA A 72 4.89 1.85 6.11
C ALA A 72 4.99 1.85 4.57
N TYR A 73 4.86 3.03 3.99
CA TYR A 73 4.82 3.22 2.55
C TYR A 73 6.12 3.85 2.05
N ALA A 74 6.74 3.25 1.05
CA ALA A 74 7.75 3.95 0.27
C ALA A 74 7.08 5.12 -0.48
N LEU A 75 7.64 6.31 -0.39
CA LEU A 75 7.15 7.45 -1.14
C LEU A 75 7.25 7.17 -2.63
N THR A 76 6.11 7.02 -3.28
CA THR A 76 6.01 6.84 -4.72
C THR A 76 5.31 8.06 -5.30
N LEU A 77 5.97 8.74 -6.24
CA LEU A 77 5.44 9.91 -6.92
C LEU A 77 5.54 9.67 -8.42
N ASP A 78 4.38 9.62 -9.07
CA ASP A 78 4.31 9.75 -10.51
C ASP A 78 4.33 11.26 -10.85
N ALA A 79 5.49 11.70 -11.35
CA ALA A 79 5.72 13.11 -11.64
C ALA A 79 4.82 13.64 -12.77
N GLU A 80 4.36 12.77 -13.68
CA GLU A 80 3.52 13.18 -14.80
C GLU A 80 2.05 13.26 -14.40
N SER A 81 1.51 12.20 -13.79
CA SER A 81 0.08 12.13 -13.46
C SER A 81 -0.32 12.93 -12.22
N LEU A 82 0.60 13.13 -11.26
CA LEU A 82 0.31 13.81 -9.99
C LEU A 82 0.79 15.28 -9.93
N ALA A 83 1.48 15.79 -10.96
CA ALA A 83 2.06 17.15 -10.92
C ALA A 83 1.03 18.27 -10.73
N GLU A 84 -0.22 18.09 -11.19
CA GLU A 84 -1.28 19.10 -11.02
C GLU A 84 -1.86 19.09 -9.60
N GLU A 85 -1.97 17.93 -8.97
CA GLU A 85 -2.67 17.75 -7.70
C GLU A 85 -1.72 17.76 -6.48
N VAL A 86 -0.47 17.25 -6.66
CA VAL A 86 0.49 17.04 -5.57
C VAL A 86 1.68 17.99 -5.71
N PRO A 87 1.88 18.97 -4.80
CA PRO A 87 2.99 19.92 -4.86
C PRO A 87 4.37 19.24 -4.96
N LEU A 88 4.59 18.16 -4.22
CA LEU A 88 5.86 17.43 -4.22
C LEU A 88 6.12 16.72 -5.58
N ALA A 89 5.09 16.19 -6.23
CA ALA A 89 5.22 15.62 -7.59
C ALA A 89 5.59 16.70 -8.61
N ARG A 90 5.02 17.90 -8.47
CA ARG A 90 5.39 19.05 -9.30
C ARG A 90 6.84 19.47 -9.12
N GLN A 91 7.35 19.48 -7.88
CA GLN A 91 8.74 19.78 -7.58
C GLN A 91 9.67 18.70 -8.16
N LEU A 92 9.28 17.42 -8.08
CA LEU A 92 10.01 16.30 -8.69
C LEU A 92 10.08 16.46 -10.22
N ALA A 93 8.97 16.77 -10.87
CA ALA A 93 8.90 17.00 -12.32
C ALA A 93 9.81 18.17 -12.78
N ARG A 94 10.01 19.17 -11.93
CA ARG A 94 10.90 20.31 -12.19
C ARG A 94 12.37 20.07 -11.82
N GLY A 95 12.70 18.90 -11.26
CA GLY A 95 14.04 18.60 -10.77
C GLY A 95 14.45 19.39 -9.51
N GLU A 96 13.51 20.01 -8.81
CA GLU A 96 13.72 20.72 -7.54
C GLU A 96 13.90 19.77 -6.36
N VAL A 97 13.38 18.55 -6.50
CA VAL A 97 13.45 17.45 -5.52
C VAL A 97 13.96 16.19 -6.23
N THR A 98 14.78 15.43 -5.54
CA THR A 98 15.26 14.09 -5.97
C THR A 98 14.89 13.06 -4.91
N LEU A 99 14.31 11.95 -5.31
CA LEU A 99 14.04 10.83 -4.40
C LEU A 99 15.33 10.02 -4.16
N PRO A 100 15.44 9.30 -3.02
CA PRO A 100 16.56 8.40 -2.79
C PRO A 100 16.63 7.31 -3.89
N PRO A 101 17.83 6.79 -4.21
CA PRO A 101 17.99 5.64 -5.08
C PRO A 101 17.25 4.40 -4.57
N ASP A 102 16.86 3.51 -5.48
CA ASP A 102 16.05 2.32 -5.16
C ASP A 102 16.73 1.40 -4.12
N ASP A 103 18.04 1.23 -4.19
CA ASP A 103 18.81 0.44 -3.22
C ASP A 103 18.74 1.01 -1.80
N VAL A 104 18.72 2.35 -1.67
CA VAL A 104 18.53 3.03 -0.39
C VAL A 104 17.09 2.85 0.11
N VAL A 105 16.10 2.96 -0.77
CA VAL A 105 14.68 2.72 -0.41
C VAL A 105 14.48 1.28 0.05
N VAL A 106 15.07 0.31 -0.63
CA VAL A 106 15.05 -1.11 -0.22
C VAL A 106 15.74 -1.30 1.14
N ALA A 107 16.85 -0.62 1.40
CA ALA A 107 17.51 -0.67 2.71
C ALA A 107 16.60 -0.10 3.82
N MET A 108 15.90 1.01 3.57
CA MET A 108 14.90 1.57 4.49
C MET A 108 13.76 0.59 4.76
N GLN A 109 13.22 -0.04 3.72
CA GLN A 109 12.15 -1.03 3.83
C GLN A 109 12.56 -2.23 4.69
N ARG A 110 13.79 -2.73 4.51
CA ARG A 110 14.33 -3.84 5.32
C ARG A 110 14.45 -3.47 6.79
N VAL A 111 14.91 -2.26 7.08
CA VAL A 111 14.99 -1.75 8.46
C VAL A 111 13.61 -1.67 9.11
N VAL A 112 12.61 -1.14 8.42
CA VAL A 112 11.22 -1.11 8.92
C VAL A 112 10.73 -2.51 9.21
N ARG A 113 10.87 -3.45 8.26
CA ARG A 113 10.49 -4.84 8.42
C ARG A 113 11.12 -5.49 9.65
N ASP A 114 12.42 -5.30 9.82
CA ASP A 114 13.16 -5.96 10.90
C ASP A 114 12.78 -5.39 12.28
N VAL A 115 12.60 -4.08 12.39
CA VAL A 115 12.14 -3.42 13.63
C VAL A 115 10.72 -3.87 13.99
N TYR A 116 9.80 -3.85 13.02
CA TYR A 116 8.41 -4.22 13.29
C TYR A 116 8.28 -5.71 13.65
N ARG A 117 9.05 -6.59 12.97
CA ARG A 117 9.09 -8.02 13.32
C ARG A 117 9.60 -8.24 14.75
N GLN A 118 10.66 -7.54 15.19
CA GLN A 118 11.16 -7.61 16.57
C GLN A 118 10.13 -7.14 17.59
N ALA A 119 9.24 -6.24 17.22
CA ALA A 119 8.12 -5.77 18.04
C ALA A 119 6.88 -6.68 17.99
N GLY A 120 6.94 -7.82 17.28
CA GLY A 120 5.84 -8.78 17.16
C GLY A 120 4.75 -8.38 16.17
N LEU A 121 5.09 -7.52 15.19
CA LEU A 121 4.22 -7.18 14.07
C LEU A 121 4.67 -7.97 12.84
N GLU A 122 3.78 -8.79 12.29
CA GLU A 122 4.05 -9.60 11.11
C GLU A 122 3.65 -8.85 9.84
N ARG A 123 4.52 -8.90 8.82
CA ARG A 123 4.22 -8.38 7.49
C ARG A 123 3.18 -9.27 6.83
N TYR A 124 1.97 -8.81 6.64
CA TYR A 124 0.93 -9.61 5.98
C TYR A 124 0.68 -9.20 4.52
N GLU A 125 1.19 -8.04 4.11
CA GLU A 125 1.28 -7.59 2.72
C GLU A 125 2.42 -6.58 2.56
N VAL A 126 2.66 -6.08 1.35
CA VAL A 126 3.84 -5.26 0.97
C VAL A 126 4.13 -4.12 1.95
N SER A 127 3.11 -3.39 2.40
CA SER A 127 3.27 -2.16 3.19
C SER A 127 2.70 -2.23 4.60
N ASN A 128 1.98 -3.30 4.93
CA ASN A 128 1.25 -3.39 6.20
C ASN A 128 1.75 -4.51 7.09
N TYR A 129 1.87 -4.17 8.38
CA TYR A 129 2.35 -5.03 9.45
C TYR A 129 1.34 -5.03 10.58
N ALA A 130 1.05 -6.16 11.17
CA ALA A 130 0.08 -6.27 12.25
C ALA A 130 0.43 -7.35 13.26
N ARG A 131 -0.05 -7.18 14.49
CA ARG A 131 -0.11 -8.30 15.44
C ARG A 131 -1.09 -9.37 14.93
N PRO A 132 -0.93 -10.64 15.30
CA PRO A 132 -1.87 -11.69 14.93
C PRO A 132 -3.32 -11.32 15.27
N GLY A 133 -4.21 -11.44 14.29
CA GLY A 133 -5.63 -11.07 14.43
C GLY A 133 -6.00 -9.61 14.12
N PHE A 134 -5.01 -8.74 13.86
CA PHE A 134 -5.23 -7.31 13.60
C PHE A 134 -4.98 -6.88 12.14
N HIS A 135 -4.96 -7.83 11.19
CA HIS A 135 -4.90 -7.50 9.78
C HIS A 135 -6.07 -6.59 9.38
N SER A 136 -5.82 -5.56 8.57
CA SER A 136 -6.88 -4.72 8.02
C SER A 136 -7.80 -5.53 7.09
N ARG A 137 -9.03 -5.78 7.54
CA ARG A 137 -10.04 -6.50 6.75
C ARG A 137 -10.40 -5.73 5.49
N HIS A 138 -10.44 -4.41 5.58
CA HIS A 138 -10.73 -3.52 4.45
C HIS A 138 -9.66 -3.63 3.37
N ASN A 139 -8.38 -3.45 3.73
CA ASN A 139 -7.27 -3.58 2.79
C ASN A 139 -7.18 -5.01 2.22
N SER A 140 -7.38 -6.02 3.06
CA SER A 140 -7.38 -7.43 2.62
C SER A 140 -8.45 -7.72 1.57
N ALA A 141 -9.61 -7.05 1.63
CA ALA A 141 -10.65 -7.20 0.62
C ALA A 141 -10.16 -6.76 -0.77
N TYR A 142 -9.41 -5.67 -0.87
CA TYR A 142 -8.78 -5.26 -2.14
C TYR A 142 -7.79 -6.31 -2.66
N TRP A 143 -6.90 -6.78 -1.80
CA TRP A 143 -5.83 -7.72 -2.20
C TRP A 143 -6.37 -9.10 -2.56
N THR A 144 -7.53 -9.48 -2.02
CA THR A 144 -8.18 -10.75 -2.36
C THR A 144 -9.13 -10.66 -3.55
N GLY A 145 -9.33 -9.47 -4.12
CA GLY A 145 -10.23 -9.24 -5.26
C GLY A 145 -11.71 -9.25 -4.87
N GLY A 146 -12.02 -8.84 -3.64
CA GLY A 146 -13.39 -8.64 -3.18
C GLY A 146 -14.04 -7.39 -3.76
N ASP A 147 -15.37 -7.33 -3.77
CA ASP A 147 -16.10 -6.13 -4.12
C ASP A 147 -16.01 -5.07 -3.02
N TRP A 148 -16.02 -3.79 -3.41
CA TRP A 148 -16.11 -2.66 -2.49
C TRP A 148 -16.91 -1.51 -3.07
N LEU A 149 -17.57 -0.75 -2.21
CA LEU A 149 -18.38 0.40 -2.58
C LEU A 149 -17.60 1.72 -2.41
N ALA A 150 -17.81 2.64 -3.34
CA ALA A 150 -17.32 4.01 -3.25
C ALA A 150 -18.25 4.83 -2.35
N LEU A 151 -17.77 5.23 -1.16
CA LEU A 151 -18.48 6.13 -0.27
C LEU A 151 -17.67 7.41 -0.10
N GLY A 152 -18.26 8.54 -0.44
CA GLY A 152 -17.63 9.86 -0.34
C GLY A 152 -17.15 10.43 -1.67
N VAL A 153 -16.69 11.67 -1.60
CA VAL A 153 -16.19 12.48 -2.72
C VAL A 153 -14.92 11.85 -3.30
N GLY A 154 -14.89 11.64 -4.61
CA GLY A 154 -13.73 11.10 -5.33
C GLY A 154 -13.41 9.63 -4.99
N ALA A 155 -14.25 8.95 -4.19
CA ALA A 155 -14.04 7.55 -3.88
C ALA A 155 -14.23 6.65 -5.12
N THR A 156 -13.47 5.55 -5.17
CA THR A 156 -13.58 4.52 -6.22
C THR A 156 -14.23 3.27 -5.65
N GLY A 157 -15.10 2.64 -6.42
CA GLY A 157 -15.74 1.36 -6.11
C GLY A 157 -15.45 0.31 -7.19
N SER A 158 -15.50 -0.95 -6.80
CA SER A 158 -15.40 -2.09 -7.72
C SER A 158 -16.42 -3.14 -7.34
N VAL A 159 -17.32 -3.46 -8.27
CA VAL A 159 -18.39 -4.46 -8.05
C VAL A 159 -18.49 -5.34 -9.29
N GLY A 160 -18.22 -6.62 -9.12
CA GLY A 160 -18.19 -7.58 -10.21
C GLY A 160 -17.10 -7.25 -11.23
N GLN A 161 -17.51 -6.80 -12.42
CA GLN A 161 -16.59 -6.37 -13.49
C GLN A 161 -16.51 -4.84 -13.63
N ALA A 162 -17.38 -4.12 -12.90
CA ALA A 162 -17.48 -2.69 -13.02
C ALA A 162 -16.58 -2.00 -12.00
N ARG A 163 -15.80 -1.02 -12.48
CA ARG A 163 -15.09 -0.04 -11.67
C ARG A 163 -15.72 1.32 -11.89
N TYR A 164 -15.94 2.07 -10.83
CA TYR A 164 -16.54 3.38 -10.91
C TYR A 164 -15.91 4.35 -9.92
N ALA A 165 -15.99 5.63 -10.22
CA ALA A 165 -15.50 6.69 -9.35
C ALA A 165 -16.59 7.74 -9.12
N ASN A 166 -16.71 8.22 -7.90
CA ASN A 166 -17.57 9.34 -7.55
C ASN A 166 -16.97 10.67 -7.99
N VAL A 167 -17.83 11.67 -8.16
CA VAL A 167 -17.42 13.04 -8.47
C VAL A 167 -16.47 13.59 -7.42
N ARG A 168 -15.45 14.33 -7.89
CA ARG A 168 -14.41 14.93 -7.02
C ARG A 168 -14.83 16.26 -6.38
N SER A 169 -15.94 16.88 -6.83
CA SER A 169 -16.48 18.08 -6.22
C SER A 169 -17.43 17.74 -5.08
N ALA A 170 -17.18 18.25 -3.89
CA ALA A 170 -18.04 18.05 -2.73
C ALA A 170 -19.46 18.60 -2.96
N GLU A 171 -19.56 19.76 -3.61
CA GLU A 171 -20.84 20.39 -3.95
C GLU A 171 -21.67 19.50 -4.89
N LYS A 172 -21.06 19.02 -5.99
CA LYS A 172 -21.75 18.11 -6.92
C LYS A 172 -22.15 16.80 -6.26
N TYR A 173 -21.26 16.25 -5.41
CA TYR A 173 -21.53 15.02 -4.66
C TYR A 173 -22.78 15.17 -3.80
N LEU A 174 -22.88 16.26 -3.04
CA LEU A 174 -24.03 16.54 -2.18
C LEU A 174 -25.32 16.70 -2.99
N VAL A 175 -25.28 17.48 -4.09
CA VAL A 175 -26.45 17.69 -4.96
C VAL A 175 -26.98 16.35 -5.51
N GLU A 176 -26.10 15.47 -5.99
CA GLU A 176 -26.55 14.17 -6.54
C GLU A 176 -27.12 13.26 -5.45
N VAL A 177 -26.46 13.18 -4.28
CA VAL A 177 -26.92 12.35 -3.16
C VAL A 177 -28.26 12.87 -2.59
N GLU A 178 -28.43 14.18 -2.43
CA GLU A 178 -29.69 14.79 -1.99
C GLU A 178 -30.83 14.57 -2.99
N ALA A 179 -30.49 14.49 -4.28
CA ALA A 179 -31.44 14.12 -5.34
C ALA A 179 -31.74 12.61 -5.42
N GLY A 180 -31.16 11.79 -4.54
CA GLY A 180 -31.33 10.33 -4.51
C GLY A 180 -30.61 9.61 -5.65
N LYS A 181 -29.60 10.26 -6.28
CA LYS A 181 -28.80 9.71 -7.37
C LYS A 181 -27.47 9.19 -6.88
N LEU A 182 -26.88 8.24 -7.63
CA LEU A 182 -25.48 7.83 -7.41
C LEU A 182 -24.57 8.94 -7.96
N PRO A 183 -23.62 9.44 -7.15
CA PRO A 183 -22.76 10.55 -7.55
C PRO A 183 -21.57 10.08 -8.40
N GLU A 184 -21.82 9.19 -9.35
CA GLU A 184 -20.79 8.62 -10.23
C GLU A 184 -20.34 9.61 -11.28
N GLN A 185 -19.01 9.81 -11.38
CA GLN A 185 -18.39 10.60 -12.46
C GLN A 185 -17.99 9.72 -13.64
N SER A 186 -17.53 8.48 -13.36
CA SER A 186 -17.08 7.55 -14.38
C SER A 186 -17.43 6.12 -13.98
N ARG A 187 -17.66 5.29 -14.99
CA ARG A 187 -17.82 3.84 -14.86
C ARG A 187 -17.18 3.15 -16.05
N GLU A 188 -16.45 2.10 -15.78
CA GLU A 188 -15.83 1.24 -16.80
C GLU A 188 -16.13 -0.24 -16.50
N THR A 189 -16.03 -1.07 -17.52
CA THR A 189 -16.11 -2.54 -17.37
C THR A 189 -14.75 -3.10 -17.73
N LEU A 190 -14.11 -3.73 -16.75
CA LEU A 190 -12.78 -4.32 -16.93
C LEU A 190 -12.87 -5.57 -17.81
N SER A 191 -11.98 -5.66 -18.79
CA SER A 191 -11.77 -6.85 -19.61
C SER A 191 -11.25 -8.03 -18.76
N ALA A 192 -11.30 -9.23 -19.32
CA ALA A 192 -10.73 -10.40 -18.66
C ALA A 192 -9.23 -10.26 -18.42
N LEU A 193 -8.50 -9.61 -19.32
CA LEU A 193 -7.06 -9.36 -19.18
C LEU A 193 -6.78 -8.39 -18.04
N GLU A 194 -7.44 -7.23 -18.00
CA GLU A 194 -7.24 -6.24 -16.94
C GLU A 194 -7.55 -6.82 -15.55
N ARG A 195 -8.61 -7.61 -15.44
CA ARG A 195 -8.94 -8.31 -14.17
C ARG A 195 -7.91 -9.37 -13.80
N PHE A 196 -7.33 -10.06 -14.77
CA PHE A 196 -6.23 -10.98 -14.54
C PHE A 196 -5.00 -10.26 -14.01
N GLU A 197 -4.57 -9.20 -14.68
CA GLU A 197 -3.41 -8.40 -14.30
C GLU A 197 -3.57 -7.83 -12.90
N GLU A 198 -4.72 -7.26 -12.61
CA GLU A 198 -5.05 -6.78 -11.28
C GLU A 198 -5.04 -7.90 -10.23
N ARG A 199 -5.63 -9.06 -10.54
CA ARG A 199 -5.66 -10.21 -9.63
C ARG A 199 -4.26 -10.73 -9.32
N VAL A 200 -3.36 -10.74 -10.29
CA VAL A 200 -1.94 -11.11 -10.10
C VAL A 200 -1.23 -10.06 -9.24
N ALA A 201 -1.34 -8.79 -9.60
CA ALA A 201 -0.70 -7.71 -8.84
C ALA A 201 -1.16 -7.68 -7.38
N MET A 202 -2.47 -7.69 -7.15
CA MET A 202 -3.04 -7.62 -5.79
C MET A 202 -2.81 -8.90 -4.99
N GLY A 203 -2.94 -10.07 -5.62
CA GLY A 203 -2.79 -11.36 -4.93
C GLY A 203 -1.36 -11.67 -4.50
N LEU A 204 -0.36 -11.30 -5.31
CA LEU A 204 1.06 -11.47 -4.97
C LEU A 204 1.54 -10.44 -3.94
N ARG A 205 0.79 -9.40 -3.71
CA ARG A 205 1.01 -8.43 -2.64
C ARG A 205 0.90 -9.05 -1.24
N LEU A 206 0.05 -10.07 -1.11
CA LEU A 206 -0.18 -10.76 0.15
C LEU A 206 0.98 -11.70 0.52
N ALA A 207 1.42 -11.69 1.76
CA ALA A 207 2.37 -12.66 2.29
C ALA A 207 1.86 -14.10 2.20
N SER A 208 0.52 -14.29 2.14
CA SER A 208 -0.10 -15.60 1.90
C SER A 208 -0.04 -16.06 0.45
N GLY A 209 0.32 -15.17 -0.49
CA GLY A 209 0.47 -15.47 -1.91
C GLY A 209 -0.84 -15.75 -2.66
N LEU A 210 -0.68 -16.23 -3.90
CA LEU A 210 -1.74 -16.46 -4.87
C LEU A 210 -1.63 -17.87 -5.48
N ASP A 211 -2.76 -18.54 -5.73
CA ASP A 211 -2.81 -19.69 -6.64
C ASP A 211 -2.76 -19.17 -8.09
N LEU A 212 -1.53 -18.98 -8.59
CA LEU A 212 -1.30 -18.39 -9.91
C LEU A 212 -1.83 -19.27 -11.05
N GLU A 213 -1.73 -20.59 -10.91
CA GLU A 213 -2.24 -21.53 -11.94
C GLU A 213 -3.76 -21.45 -12.04
N ALA A 214 -4.45 -21.48 -10.90
CA ALA A 214 -5.90 -21.32 -10.88
C ALA A 214 -6.34 -19.94 -11.39
N THR A 215 -5.58 -18.89 -11.07
CA THR A 215 -5.84 -17.54 -11.57
C THR A 215 -5.68 -17.48 -13.09
N CYS A 216 -4.59 -18.03 -13.64
CA CYS A 216 -4.41 -18.12 -15.10
C CYS A 216 -5.57 -18.85 -15.76
N ALA A 217 -5.97 -20.02 -15.23
CA ALA A 217 -7.07 -20.80 -15.78
C ALA A 217 -8.41 -20.05 -15.75
N ALA A 218 -8.72 -19.34 -14.63
CA ALA A 218 -9.96 -18.60 -14.46
C ALA A 218 -10.14 -17.46 -15.48
N PHE A 219 -9.02 -16.88 -15.94
CA PHE A 219 -9.01 -15.78 -16.91
C PHE A 219 -8.55 -16.17 -18.32
N GLY A 220 -8.41 -17.48 -18.59
CA GLY A 220 -7.98 -17.97 -19.90
C GLY A 220 -6.54 -17.62 -20.28
N GLN A 221 -5.68 -17.39 -19.30
CA GLN A 221 -4.28 -17.03 -19.51
C GLN A 221 -3.36 -18.27 -19.46
N PRO A 222 -2.33 -18.37 -20.32
CA PRO A 222 -1.43 -19.52 -20.33
C PRO A 222 -0.44 -19.45 -19.15
N PHE A 223 -0.56 -20.36 -18.20
CA PHE A 223 0.41 -20.46 -17.10
C PHE A 223 1.81 -20.90 -17.60
N ASP A 224 1.87 -21.76 -18.60
CA ASP A 224 3.15 -22.29 -19.10
C ASP A 224 4.09 -21.20 -19.63
N ALA A 225 3.56 -20.10 -20.15
CA ALA A 225 4.38 -18.94 -20.54
C ALA A 225 5.05 -18.25 -19.34
N ARG A 226 4.49 -18.38 -18.16
CA ARG A 226 4.95 -17.76 -16.90
C ARG A 226 5.83 -18.71 -16.07
N ARG A 227 5.70 -20.01 -16.29
CA ARG A 227 6.40 -21.08 -15.54
C ARG A 227 7.92 -20.85 -15.45
N PRO A 228 8.66 -20.54 -16.52
CA PRO A 228 10.10 -20.34 -16.43
C PRO A 228 10.49 -19.18 -15.51
N PHE A 229 9.68 -18.12 -15.47
CA PHE A 229 9.93 -16.99 -14.58
C PHE A 229 9.60 -17.34 -13.12
N VAL A 230 8.53 -18.09 -12.88
CA VAL A 230 8.17 -18.60 -11.53
C VAL A 230 9.28 -19.50 -10.98
N GLU A 231 9.79 -20.43 -11.79
CA GLU A 231 10.89 -21.32 -11.41
C GLU A 231 12.17 -20.55 -11.08
N ARG A 232 12.47 -19.50 -11.85
CA ARG A 232 13.60 -18.61 -11.56
C ARG A 232 13.41 -17.85 -10.25
N LEU A 233 12.23 -17.29 -9.98
CA LEU A 233 11.95 -16.61 -8.70
C LEU A 233 12.17 -17.53 -7.50
N VAL A 234 11.77 -18.79 -7.62
CA VAL A 234 12.00 -19.80 -6.58
C VAL A 234 13.48 -20.11 -6.42
N ALA A 235 14.21 -20.31 -7.53
CA ALA A 235 15.63 -20.56 -7.52
C ALA A 235 16.46 -19.41 -6.94
N GLU A 236 16.03 -18.17 -7.18
CA GLU A 236 16.65 -16.95 -6.64
C GLU A 236 16.21 -16.63 -5.19
N GLY A 237 15.33 -17.43 -4.58
CA GLY A 237 14.83 -17.21 -3.22
C GLY A 237 13.85 -16.05 -3.07
N LEU A 238 13.32 -15.52 -4.18
CA LEU A 238 12.34 -14.42 -4.19
C LEU A 238 10.90 -14.92 -4.01
N ALA A 239 10.66 -16.22 -4.23
CA ALA A 239 9.36 -16.84 -4.03
C ALA A 239 9.49 -18.25 -3.47
N VAL A 240 8.41 -18.72 -2.85
CA VAL A 240 8.24 -20.11 -2.41
C VAL A 240 6.96 -20.65 -3.05
N ARG A 241 7.03 -21.89 -3.53
CA ARG A 241 5.85 -22.60 -4.03
C ARG A 241 5.37 -23.61 -2.99
N GLU A 242 4.20 -23.35 -2.44
CA GLU A 242 3.54 -24.23 -1.47
C GLU A 242 2.31 -24.88 -2.14
N GLY A 243 2.49 -26.09 -2.65
CA GLY A 243 1.49 -26.74 -3.49
C GLY A 243 1.21 -25.94 -4.76
N ARG A 244 0.00 -25.38 -4.89
CA ARG A 244 -0.42 -24.52 -6.02
C ARG A 244 -0.22 -23.03 -5.75
N ARG A 245 0.11 -22.62 -4.52
CA ARG A 245 0.34 -21.21 -4.17
C ARG A 245 1.77 -20.79 -4.48
N LEU A 246 1.88 -19.65 -5.13
CA LEU A 246 3.11 -18.88 -5.26
C LEU A 246 3.05 -17.77 -4.19
N ARG A 247 3.98 -17.80 -3.24
CA ARG A 247 4.13 -16.81 -2.19
C ARG A 247 5.48 -16.12 -2.36
N LEU A 248 5.50 -14.80 -2.36
CA LEU A 248 6.75 -14.06 -2.33
C LEU A 248 7.40 -14.16 -0.94
N THR A 249 8.73 -14.27 -0.92
CA THR A 249 9.52 -14.10 0.31
C THR A 249 9.54 -12.63 0.72
N ASP A 250 10.14 -12.29 1.84
CA ASP A 250 10.33 -10.88 2.21
C ASP A 250 11.12 -10.11 1.15
N GLU A 251 12.17 -10.74 0.60
CA GLU A 251 12.98 -10.20 -0.49
C GLU A 251 12.16 -10.05 -1.79
N GLY A 252 11.28 -11.00 -2.06
CA GLY A 252 10.35 -10.92 -3.19
C GLY A 252 9.30 -9.82 -3.02
N LEU A 253 8.77 -9.64 -1.81
CA LEU A 253 7.85 -8.54 -1.50
C LEU A 253 8.52 -7.16 -1.60
N ASP A 254 9.83 -7.08 -1.33
CA ASP A 254 10.60 -5.84 -1.48
C ASP A 254 10.68 -5.36 -2.94
N VAL A 255 10.57 -6.30 -3.90
CA VAL A 255 10.57 -6.03 -5.35
C VAL A 255 9.27 -6.46 -6.04
N HIS A 256 8.18 -6.51 -5.27
CA HIS A 256 6.85 -6.98 -5.70
C HIS A 256 6.40 -6.39 -7.04
N SER A 257 6.53 -5.07 -7.23
CA SER A 257 6.04 -4.39 -8.45
C SER A 257 6.72 -4.92 -9.71
N ALA A 258 8.05 -5.13 -9.66
CA ALA A 258 8.80 -5.68 -10.79
C ALA A 258 8.43 -7.15 -11.08
N ILE A 259 8.20 -7.95 -10.04
CA ILE A 259 7.77 -9.34 -10.18
C ILE A 259 6.36 -9.40 -10.78
N SER A 260 5.43 -8.64 -10.25
CA SER A 260 4.03 -8.62 -10.69
C SER A 260 3.91 -8.18 -12.15
N ALA A 261 4.57 -7.08 -12.53
CA ALA A 261 4.58 -6.58 -13.90
C ALA A 261 5.07 -7.63 -14.93
N ARG A 262 5.93 -8.56 -14.51
CA ARG A 262 6.45 -9.61 -15.40
C ARG A 262 5.57 -10.86 -15.44
N LEU A 263 4.67 -11.02 -14.50
CA LEU A 263 3.71 -12.13 -14.42
C LEU A 263 2.35 -11.78 -15.03
N MET A 264 2.04 -10.52 -15.19
CA MET A 264 0.89 -10.02 -15.93
C MET A 264 1.09 -10.18 -17.44
#